data_f04289bda00495245b2534f7583a9db1
#
_entry.id   f04289bda00495245b2534f7583a9db1
#
_cell.length_a   1.000
_cell.length_b   1.000
_cell.length_c   1.000
_cell.angle_alpha   90.00
_cell.angle_beta   90.00
_cell.angle_gamma   90.00
#
_symmetry.space_group_name_H-M   'P 1'
#
loop_
_entity.id
_entity.type
_entity.pdbx_description
1 polymer ?
#
loop_
_entity_poly.entity_id
_entity_poly.type
_entity_poly.pdbx_seq_one_letter_code
_entity_poly.pdbx_strand_id
1 'polypeptide(L)'
;MNKIEFAYYEKGNDILLMITGVGGSTNGYANKYERIARQAMDQWDMSVVVATTPSGSWMHAEQNMKEIMDFIHSKRLNKRFKVYALGNSIGANIILWHFNQFPEIEKILAINPVMTVNLHLFRLLASVDKSVNVVFGELDESCKFASMLPASKSVKVNILPKIDHNFTNSLDLFINLPNQYLFNQD
;
A
#
# COMPACT_ATOMS: atom_id res chain seq x y z
N MET A 1 2.09 12.02 -20.31
CA MET A 1 2.07 11.35 -18.98
C MET A 1 2.20 9.85 -19.21
N ASN A 2 3.09 9.18 -18.49
CA ASN A 2 3.12 7.71 -18.52
C ASN A 2 1.83 7.20 -17.85
N LYS A 3 1.17 6.26 -18.50
CA LYS A 3 -0.10 5.69 -18.05
C LYS A 3 0.15 4.73 -16.86
N ILE A 4 -0.81 4.64 -15.93
CA ILE A 4 -0.81 3.59 -14.89
C ILE A 4 -1.00 2.23 -15.60
N GLU A 5 -0.13 1.28 -15.32
CA GLU A 5 -0.26 -0.10 -15.76
C GLU A 5 -0.86 -0.93 -14.64
N PHE A 6 -1.73 -1.86 -15.02
CA PHE A 6 -2.41 -2.74 -14.08
C PHE A 6 -2.09 -4.21 -14.37
N ALA A 7 -1.84 -4.98 -13.30
CA ALA A 7 -1.99 -6.43 -13.31
C ALA A 7 -3.18 -6.80 -12.44
N TYR A 8 -4.03 -7.71 -12.92
CA TYR A 8 -5.20 -8.18 -12.20
C TYR A 8 -5.22 -9.71 -12.14
N TYR A 9 -5.35 -10.23 -10.94
CA TYR A 9 -5.46 -11.66 -10.64
C TYR A 9 -6.80 -11.91 -9.98
N GLU A 10 -7.70 -12.59 -10.67
CA GLU A 10 -9.06 -12.83 -10.19
C GLU A 10 -9.14 -14.09 -9.35
N LYS A 11 -9.75 -14.00 -8.16
CA LYS A 11 -10.11 -15.15 -7.32
C LYS A 11 -11.29 -14.79 -6.41
N GLY A 12 -11.06 -14.41 -5.17
CA GLY A 12 -12.08 -14.07 -4.19
C GLY A 12 -12.76 -12.71 -4.43
N ASN A 13 -13.67 -12.36 -3.54
CA ASN A 13 -14.43 -11.11 -3.65
C ASN A 13 -13.65 -9.89 -3.18
N ASP A 14 -12.93 -10.01 -2.07
CA ASP A 14 -12.13 -8.91 -1.52
C ASP A 14 -10.85 -8.72 -2.33
N ILE A 15 -10.29 -7.51 -2.28
CA ILE A 15 -9.17 -7.07 -3.11
C ILE A 15 -7.95 -6.78 -2.24
N LEU A 16 -6.80 -7.36 -2.59
CA LEU A 16 -5.51 -6.82 -2.23
C LEU A 16 -5.08 -5.82 -3.32
N LEU A 17 -5.09 -4.54 -3.00
CA LEU A 17 -4.51 -3.50 -3.85
C LEU A 17 -3.03 -3.31 -3.50
N MET A 18 -2.15 -3.39 -4.49
CA MET A 18 -0.74 -3.04 -4.35
C MET A 18 -0.39 -1.86 -5.26
N ILE A 19 0.15 -0.76 -4.70
CA ILE A 19 0.66 0.38 -5.47
C ILE A 19 2.17 0.42 -5.35
N THR A 20 2.86 0.37 -6.49
CA THR A 20 4.33 0.28 -6.52
C THR A 20 5.00 1.61 -6.15
N GLY A 21 6.31 1.59 -5.90
CA GLY A 21 7.14 2.81 -5.91
C GLY A 21 7.27 3.38 -7.34
N VAL A 22 7.82 4.59 -7.46
CA VAL A 22 8.05 5.26 -8.75
C VAL A 22 8.87 4.40 -9.69
N GLY A 23 8.40 4.23 -10.93
CA GLY A 23 9.07 3.43 -11.95
C GLY A 23 9.04 1.92 -11.70
N GLY A 24 8.32 1.47 -10.67
CA GLY A 24 8.13 0.04 -10.42
C GLY A 24 7.23 -0.60 -11.48
N SER A 25 7.55 -1.86 -11.82
CA SER A 25 6.67 -2.68 -12.68
C SER A 25 5.63 -3.43 -11.85
N THR A 26 4.60 -3.96 -12.51
CA THR A 26 3.56 -4.77 -11.87
C THR A 26 4.10 -6.05 -11.23
N ASN A 27 5.20 -6.59 -11.72
CA ASN A 27 5.85 -7.76 -11.10
C ASN A 27 6.79 -7.36 -9.95
N GLY A 28 7.40 -6.17 -10.04
CA GLY A 28 8.43 -5.70 -9.13
C GLY A 28 9.76 -6.45 -9.27
N TYR A 29 10.78 -5.98 -8.56
CA TYR A 29 12.09 -6.67 -8.51
C TYR A 29 11.91 -8.10 -7.99
N ALA A 30 12.55 -9.07 -8.66
CA ALA A 30 12.47 -10.50 -8.36
C ALA A 30 11.02 -11.02 -8.21
N ASN A 31 10.09 -10.47 -9.00
CA ASN A 31 8.67 -10.83 -9.03
C ASN A 31 7.98 -10.69 -7.65
N LYS A 32 8.41 -9.75 -6.81
CA LYS A 32 7.91 -9.63 -5.44
C LYS A 32 6.40 -9.43 -5.37
N TYR A 33 5.82 -8.62 -6.24
CA TYR A 33 4.36 -8.38 -6.25
C TYR A 33 3.58 -9.59 -6.75
N GLU A 34 4.11 -10.31 -7.74
CA GLU A 34 3.50 -11.58 -8.18
C GLU A 34 3.52 -12.64 -7.06
N ARG A 35 4.63 -12.73 -6.30
CA ARG A 35 4.75 -13.65 -5.16
C ARG A 35 3.75 -13.31 -4.06
N ILE A 36 3.58 -12.02 -3.73
CA ILE A 36 2.55 -11.55 -2.79
C ILE A 36 1.15 -11.87 -3.33
N ALA A 37 0.91 -11.64 -4.63
CA ALA A 37 -0.38 -11.91 -5.25
C ALA A 37 -0.76 -13.40 -5.12
N ARG A 38 0.17 -14.31 -5.41
CA ARG A 38 -0.05 -15.75 -5.25
C ARG A 38 -0.36 -16.11 -3.80
N GLN A 39 0.38 -15.58 -2.82
CA GLN A 39 0.10 -15.81 -1.40
C GLN A 39 -1.30 -15.31 -1.01
N ALA A 40 -1.69 -14.10 -1.44
CA ALA A 40 -2.99 -13.53 -1.13
C ALA A 40 -4.13 -14.35 -1.72
N MET A 41 -3.95 -14.84 -2.94
CA MET A 41 -4.92 -15.73 -3.59
C MET A 41 -5.02 -17.07 -2.86
N ASP A 42 -3.89 -17.69 -2.54
CA ASP A 42 -3.87 -19.07 -2.03
C ASP A 42 -4.26 -19.15 -0.55
N GLN A 43 -3.83 -18.21 0.26
CA GLN A 43 -4.03 -18.25 1.71
C GLN A 43 -5.28 -17.48 2.17
N TRP A 44 -5.68 -16.43 1.44
CA TRP A 44 -6.71 -15.48 1.88
C TRP A 44 -7.89 -15.36 0.93
N ASP A 45 -7.91 -16.16 -0.15
CA ASP A 45 -8.97 -16.16 -1.17
C ASP A 45 -9.29 -14.76 -1.70
N MET A 46 -8.26 -13.95 -1.97
CA MET A 46 -8.40 -12.58 -2.45
C MET A 46 -8.14 -12.47 -3.95
N SER A 47 -8.83 -11.56 -4.60
CA SER A 47 -8.36 -11.05 -5.89
C SER A 47 -7.28 -10.00 -5.66
N VAL A 48 -6.40 -9.79 -6.64
CA VAL A 48 -5.28 -8.88 -6.49
C VAL A 48 -5.21 -7.90 -7.65
N VAL A 49 -5.01 -6.62 -7.33
CA VAL A 49 -4.69 -5.57 -8.29
C VAL A 49 -3.32 -5.01 -7.96
N VAL A 50 -2.42 -4.99 -8.94
CA VAL A 50 -1.15 -4.28 -8.85
C VAL A 50 -1.21 -3.08 -9.78
N ALA A 51 -1.01 -1.87 -9.26
CA ALA A 51 -0.96 -0.64 -10.02
C ALA A 51 0.45 -0.04 -9.99
N THR A 52 0.98 0.34 -11.15
CA THR A 52 2.28 1.02 -11.21
C THR A 52 2.16 2.49 -10.83
N THR A 53 3.28 3.09 -10.42
CA THR A 53 3.39 4.52 -10.12
C THR A 53 4.30 5.18 -11.16
N PRO A 54 3.73 5.84 -12.19
CA PRO A 54 4.53 6.55 -13.20
C PRO A 54 5.34 7.70 -12.60
N SER A 55 6.43 8.08 -13.26
CA SER A 55 7.22 9.26 -12.86
C SER A 55 6.35 10.52 -12.82
N GLY A 56 6.50 11.33 -11.76
CA GLY A 56 5.69 12.54 -11.54
C GLY A 56 4.30 12.28 -10.93
N SER A 57 3.96 11.03 -10.62
CA SER A 57 2.66 10.64 -10.06
C SER A 57 2.29 11.35 -8.76
N TRP A 58 3.27 11.78 -7.97
CA TRP A 58 3.00 12.50 -6.72
C TRP A 58 2.27 13.84 -6.93
N MET A 59 2.44 14.49 -8.09
CA MET A 59 1.70 15.71 -8.46
C MET A 59 0.23 15.45 -8.81
N HIS A 60 -0.12 14.20 -9.09
CA HIS A 60 -1.45 13.77 -9.51
C HIS A 60 -1.98 12.63 -8.62
N ALA A 61 -1.56 12.58 -7.36
CA ALA A 61 -1.84 11.45 -6.46
C ALA A 61 -3.34 11.17 -6.31
N GLU A 62 -4.16 12.21 -6.21
CA GLU A 62 -5.63 12.07 -6.12
C GLU A 62 -6.22 11.46 -7.39
N GLN A 63 -5.84 11.97 -8.55
CA GLN A 63 -6.31 11.45 -9.85
C GLN A 63 -5.86 10.01 -10.05
N ASN A 64 -4.62 9.69 -9.68
CA ASN A 64 -4.09 8.33 -9.77
C ASN A 64 -4.87 7.37 -8.85
N MET A 65 -5.12 7.77 -7.61
CA MET A 65 -5.91 6.96 -6.68
C MET A 65 -7.32 6.72 -7.20
N LYS A 66 -7.96 7.76 -7.76
CA LYS A 66 -9.27 7.62 -8.39
C LYS A 66 -9.24 6.66 -9.57
N GLU A 67 -8.27 6.78 -10.50
CA GLU A 67 -8.13 5.86 -11.65
C GLU A 67 -7.96 4.40 -11.20
N ILE A 68 -7.17 4.18 -10.13
CA ILE A 68 -6.96 2.86 -9.56
C ILE A 68 -8.27 2.30 -8.98
N MET A 69 -9.01 3.10 -8.22
CA MET A 69 -10.27 2.66 -7.63
C MET A 69 -11.37 2.46 -8.69
N ASP A 70 -11.43 3.29 -9.71
CA ASP A 70 -12.33 3.11 -10.86
C ASP A 70 -12.04 1.79 -11.59
N PHE A 71 -10.76 1.45 -11.76
CA PHE A 71 -10.36 0.13 -12.29
C PHE A 71 -10.87 -1.01 -11.41
N ILE A 72 -10.70 -0.93 -10.09
CA ILE A 72 -11.19 -1.94 -9.14
C ILE A 72 -12.72 -2.06 -9.23
N HIS A 73 -13.44 -0.95 -9.22
CA HIS A 73 -14.90 -0.94 -9.34
C HIS A 73 -15.36 -1.59 -10.65
N SER A 74 -14.64 -1.37 -11.76
CA SER A 74 -14.94 -2.03 -13.04
C SER A 74 -14.84 -3.56 -12.98
N LYS A 75 -14.04 -4.11 -12.06
CA LYS A 75 -13.89 -5.56 -11.82
C LYS A 75 -14.88 -6.11 -10.79
N ARG A 76 -15.61 -5.23 -10.07
CA ARG A 76 -16.50 -5.58 -8.94
C ARG A 76 -17.91 -5.02 -9.09
N LEU A 77 -18.40 -4.93 -10.32
CA LEU A 77 -19.75 -4.41 -10.63
C LEU A 77 -20.81 -5.13 -9.78
N ASN A 78 -21.61 -4.31 -9.04
CA ASN A 78 -22.73 -4.77 -8.22
C ASN A 78 -22.36 -5.70 -7.03
N LYS A 79 -21.08 -5.76 -6.62
CA LYS A 79 -20.63 -6.55 -5.46
C LYS A 79 -20.18 -5.64 -4.34
N ARG A 80 -20.47 -6.01 -3.09
CA ARG A 80 -19.80 -5.42 -1.92
C ARG A 80 -18.47 -6.13 -1.75
N PHE A 81 -17.39 -5.39 -1.60
CA PHE A 81 -16.04 -5.91 -1.41
C PHE A 81 -15.26 -5.00 -0.47
N LYS A 82 -14.21 -5.53 0.10
CA LYS A 82 -13.22 -4.79 0.90
C LYS A 82 -11.92 -4.68 0.13
N VAL A 83 -11.21 -3.58 0.36
CA VAL A 83 -9.86 -3.37 -0.18
C VAL A 83 -8.86 -3.35 0.96
N TYR A 84 -7.86 -4.20 0.86
CA TYR A 84 -6.68 -4.21 1.71
C TYR A 84 -5.55 -3.59 0.89
N ALA A 85 -5.09 -2.40 1.30
CA ALA A 85 -4.21 -1.60 0.46
C ALA A 85 -2.76 -1.66 0.96
N LEU A 86 -1.84 -2.08 0.08
CA LEU A 86 -0.40 -2.04 0.28
C LEU A 86 0.20 -1.00 -0.66
N GLY A 87 0.92 -0.04 -0.11
CA GLY A 87 1.72 0.90 -0.90
C GLY A 87 3.20 0.83 -0.53
N ASN A 88 4.06 0.98 -1.53
CA ASN A 88 5.51 1.08 -1.33
C ASN A 88 6.02 2.44 -1.81
N SER A 89 6.83 3.12 -1.00
CA SER A 89 7.43 4.42 -1.36
C SER A 89 6.34 5.46 -1.73
N ILE A 90 6.38 6.06 -2.90
CA ILE A 90 5.33 6.98 -3.39
C ILE A 90 3.96 6.30 -3.47
N GLY A 91 3.89 5.01 -3.79
CA GLY A 91 2.62 4.26 -3.75
C GLY A 91 1.98 4.28 -2.36
N ALA A 92 2.79 4.21 -1.30
CA ALA A 92 2.32 4.37 0.07
C ALA A 92 1.74 5.77 0.34
N ASN A 93 2.38 6.82 -0.20
CA ASN A 93 1.88 8.18 -0.08
C ASN A 93 0.54 8.38 -0.80
N ILE A 94 0.39 7.82 -2.02
CA ILE A 94 -0.85 7.90 -2.79
C ILE A 94 -2.01 7.33 -1.96
N ILE A 95 -1.81 6.17 -1.32
CA ILE A 95 -2.82 5.58 -0.43
C ILE A 95 -3.07 6.47 0.78
N LEU A 96 -2.01 6.83 1.53
CA LEU A 96 -2.13 7.56 2.79
C LEU A 96 -2.77 8.95 2.64
N TRP A 97 -2.66 9.59 1.49
CA TRP A 97 -3.26 10.90 1.26
C TRP A 97 -4.73 10.84 0.86
N HIS A 98 -5.20 9.71 0.33
CA HIS A 98 -6.51 9.66 -0.33
C HIS A 98 -7.42 8.51 0.12
N PHE A 99 -6.98 7.61 0.99
CA PHE A 99 -7.75 6.43 1.40
C PHE A 99 -9.12 6.77 2.02
N ASN A 100 -9.25 7.92 2.66
CA ASN A 100 -10.50 8.34 3.31
C ASN A 100 -11.63 8.67 2.31
N GLN A 101 -11.29 8.88 1.04
CA GLN A 101 -12.27 9.10 -0.03
C GLN A 101 -12.92 7.78 -0.50
N PHE A 102 -12.38 6.63 -0.09
CA PHE A 102 -12.80 5.31 -0.54
C PHE A 102 -13.18 4.43 0.66
N PRO A 103 -14.49 4.33 0.96
CA PRO A 103 -14.97 3.59 2.13
C PRO A 103 -14.64 2.10 2.08
N GLU A 104 -14.41 1.53 0.90
CA GLU A 104 -14.06 0.13 0.70
C GLU A 104 -12.68 -0.24 1.27
N ILE A 105 -11.77 0.75 1.41
CA ILE A 105 -10.44 0.50 1.99
C ILE A 105 -10.61 0.24 3.48
N GLU A 106 -10.28 -0.99 3.90
CA GLU A 106 -10.45 -1.48 5.27
C GLU A 106 -9.16 -1.39 6.10
N LYS A 107 -8.06 -1.85 5.52
CA LYS A 107 -6.74 -1.85 6.15
C LYS A 107 -5.67 -1.34 5.21
N ILE A 108 -4.66 -0.69 5.76
CA ILE A 108 -3.57 -0.08 5.01
C ILE A 108 -2.22 -0.56 5.56
N LEU A 109 -1.34 -0.94 4.65
CA LEU A 109 0.08 -1.17 4.88
C LEU A 109 0.89 -0.20 4.00
N ALA A 110 1.49 0.80 4.63
CA ALA A 110 2.35 1.77 3.98
C ALA A 110 3.81 1.44 4.27
N ILE A 111 4.57 1.06 3.24
CA ILE A 111 5.96 0.63 3.37
C ILE A 111 6.88 1.75 2.85
N ASN A 112 7.80 2.20 3.69
CA ASN A 112 8.77 3.25 3.39
C ASN A 112 8.13 4.45 2.67
N PRO A 113 7.04 5.05 3.22
CA PRO A 113 6.44 6.22 2.60
C PRO A 113 7.46 7.35 2.51
N VAL A 114 7.58 7.96 1.34
CA VAL A 114 8.47 9.11 1.11
C VAL A 114 7.77 10.34 1.67
N MET A 115 7.87 10.52 2.98
CA MET A 115 7.11 11.54 3.68
C MET A 115 7.61 12.95 3.41
N THR A 116 6.78 13.75 2.78
CA THR A 116 6.68 15.14 3.15
C THR A 116 5.63 15.24 4.26
N VAL A 117 6.06 15.53 5.47
CA VAL A 117 5.14 15.74 6.59
C VAL A 117 4.26 16.94 6.25
N ASN A 118 3.02 16.69 5.87
CA ASN A 118 2.04 17.74 5.74
C ASN A 118 0.99 17.64 6.85
N LEU A 119 0.51 18.78 7.28
CA LEU A 119 -0.48 18.87 8.36
C LEU A 119 -1.79 18.13 8.04
N HIS A 120 -2.12 17.99 6.75
CA HIS A 120 -3.31 17.26 6.31
C HIS A 120 -3.20 15.77 6.63
N LEU A 121 -2.10 15.12 6.25
CA LEU A 121 -1.86 13.72 6.57
C LEU A 121 -1.88 13.47 8.08
N PHE A 122 -1.26 14.37 8.84
CA PHE A 122 -1.22 14.27 10.29
C PHE A 122 -2.62 14.26 10.90
N ARG A 123 -3.48 15.21 10.49
CA ARG A 123 -4.87 15.29 10.94
C ARG A 123 -5.68 14.06 10.51
N LEU A 124 -5.47 13.61 9.28
CA LEU A 124 -6.15 12.44 8.74
C LEU A 124 -5.83 11.19 9.56
N LEU A 125 -4.56 10.93 9.84
CA LEU A 125 -4.13 9.78 10.62
C LEU A 125 -4.56 9.88 12.09
N ALA A 126 -4.62 11.09 12.67
CA ALA A 126 -5.06 11.29 14.05
C ALA A 126 -6.56 10.98 14.26
N SER A 127 -7.38 11.06 13.23
CA SER A 127 -8.83 10.82 13.28
C SER A 127 -9.29 9.54 12.59
N VAL A 128 -8.36 8.73 12.06
CA VAL A 128 -8.72 7.53 11.30
C VAL A 128 -9.28 6.43 12.19
N ASP A 129 -10.35 5.80 11.75
CA ASP A 129 -10.96 4.61 12.34
C ASP A 129 -10.49 3.28 11.70
N LYS A 130 -9.87 3.37 10.52
CA LYS A 130 -9.33 2.23 9.76
C LYS A 130 -7.96 1.80 10.30
N SER A 131 -7.63 0.52 10.19
CA SER A 131 -6.30 0.01 10.57
C SER A 131 -5.22 0.48 9.59
N VAL A 132 -4.26 1.25 10.07
CA VAL A 132 -3.13 1.76 9.30
C VAL A 132 -1.83 1.30 9.93
N ASN A 133 -1.07 0.48 9.20
CA ASN A 133 0.28 0.08 9.56
C ASN A 133 1.28 0.83 8.67
N VAL A 134 2.15 1.61 9.28
CA VAL A 134 3.27 2.27 8.60
C VAL A 134 4.54 1.55 8.98
N VAL A 135 5.28 1.09 8.00
CA VAL A 135 6.51 0.32 8.19
C VAL A 135 7.67 1.07 7.54
N PHE A 136 8.69 1.35 8.32
CA PHE A 136 9.95 1.93 7.84
C PHE A 136 11.08 0.94 8.00
N GLY A 137 11.97 0.87 7.02
CA GLY A 137 13.31 0.33 7.22
C GLY A 137 14.15 1.30 8.04
N GLU A 138 14.90 0.81 9.03
CA GLU A 138 15.77 1.64 9.88
C GLU A 138 16.79 2.44 9.07
N LEU A 139 17.27 1.87 7.95
CA LEU A 139 18.27 2.48 7.06
C LEU A 139 17.63 3.34 5.95
N ASP A 140 16.32 3.45 5.92
CA ASP A 140 15.61 4.35 5.00
C ASP A 140 15.67 5.79 5.50
N GLU A 141 15.98 6.74 4.61
CA GLU A 141 16.05 8.16 4.96
C GLU A 141 14.74 8.71 5.52
N SER A 142 13.60 8.15 5.12
CA SER A 142 12.28 8.56 5.62
C SER A 142 11.97 8.04 7.02
N CYS A 143 12.75 7.09 7.55
CA CYS A 143 12.60 6.54 8.92
C CYS A 143 12.66 7.65 9.99
N LYS A 144 13.41 8.72 9.74
CA LYS A 144 13.47 9.89 10.65
C LYS A 144 12.10 10.53 10.94
N PHE A 145 11.13 10.33 10.06
CA PHE A 145 9.77 10.84 10.24
C PHE A 145 8.85 9.92 11.03
N ALA A 146 9.29 8.70 11.36
CA ALA A 146 8.47 7.72 12.07
C ALA A 146 7.96 8.27 13.41
N SER A 147 8.81 8.97 14.17
CA SER A 147 8.44 9.57 15.46
C SER A 147 7.47 10.74 15.36
N MET A 148 7.27 11.29 14.16
CA MET A 148 6.35 12.41 13.92
C MET A 148 4.94 11.94 13.57
N LEU A 149 4.74 10.65 13.26
CA LEU A 149 3.43 10.12 12.95
C LEU A 149 2.61 9.93 14.24
N PRO A 150 1.29 10.23 14.20
CA PRO A 150 0.43 10.00 15.34
C PRO A 150 0.26 8.50 15.55
N ALA A 151 0.88 7.96 16.59
CA ALA A 151 0.57 6.60 17.03
C ALA A 151 -0.78 6.58 17.76
N SER A 152 -1.65 5.66 17.40
CA SER A 152 -2.96 5.48 18.00
C SER A 152 -3.35 4.01 18.00
N LYS A 153 -4.55 3.70 18.50
CA LYS A 153 -5.09 2.34 18.43
C LYS A 153 -5.27 1.87 16.97
N SER A 154 -5.56 2.80 16.06
CA SER A 154 -5.77 2.54 14.62
C SER A 154 -4.50 2.70 13.80
N VAL A 155 -3.52 3.48 14.25
CA VAL A 155 -2.26 3.75 13.53
C VAL A 155 -1.09 3.16 14.27
N LYS A 156 -0.45 2.17 13.67
CA LYS A 156 0.76 1.52 14.20
C LYS A 156 1.96 1.91 13.33
N VAL A 157 3.05 2.36 13.95
CA VAL A 157 4.31 2.69 13.28
C VAL A 157 5.36 1.67 13.69
N ASN A 158 5.96 1.01 12.72
CA ASN A 158 6.93 -0.06 12.91
C ASN A 158 8.24 0.30 12.22
N ILE A 159 9.36 0.09 12.90
CA ILE A 159 10.71 0.26 12.35
C ILE A 159 11.38 -1.11 12.29
N LEU A 160 11.78 -1.52 11.10
CA LEU A 160 12.45 -2.80 10.86
C LEU A 160 13.96 -2.59 10.90
N PRO A 161 14.67 -3.26 11.83
CA PRO A 161 16.10 -3.07 12.01
C PRO A 161 16.88 -3.53 10.78
N LYS A 162 17.92 -2.77 10.39
CA LYS A 162 18.85 -3.07 9.29
C LYS A 162 18.21 -3.20 7.90
N ILE A 163 17.01 -2.68 7.70
CA ILE A 163 16.30 -2.69 6.42
C ILE A 163 16.47 -1.34 5.73
N ASP A 164 16.85 -1.39 4.45
CA ASP A 164 16.95 -0.23 3.57
C ASP A 164 15.62 0.04 2.82
N HIS A 165 15.57 1.13 2.04
CA HIS A 165 14.40 1.53 1.28
C HIS A 165 13.87 0.42 0.35
N ASN A 166 14.76 -0.35 -0.25
CA ASN A 166 14.44 -1.34 -1.28
C ASN A 166 14.32 -2.77 -0.75
N PHE A 167 14.58 -2.99 0.54
CA PHE A 167 14.67 -4.35 1.11
C PHE A 167 15.71 -5.21 0.38
N THR A 168 16.86 -4.62 0.04
CA THR A 168 17.87 -5.21 -0.87
C THR A 168 18.28 -6.63 -0.48
N ASN A 169 18.47 -6.91 0.80
CA ASN A 169 18.85 -8.24 1.30
C ASN A 169 17.73 -8.92 2.12
N SER A 170 16.48 -8.47 1.97
CA SER A 170 15.36 -8.87 2.82
C SER A 170 14.07 -9.00 2.03
N LEU A 171 14.17 -9.50 0.80
CA LEU A 171 13.03 -9.62 -0.10
C LEU A 171 11.90 -10.50 0.48
N ASP A 172 12.25 -11.62 1.12
CA ASP A 172 11.26 -12.52 1.72
C ASP A 172 10.54 -11.86 2.91
N LEU A 173 11.23 -10.98 3.65
CA LEU A 173 10.57 -10.16 4.66
C LEU A 173 9.54 -9.22 4.02
N PHE A 174 9.91 -8.50 2.93
CA PHE A 174 8.98 -7.64 2.20
C PHE A 174 7.72 -8.40 1.75
N ILE A 175 7.92 -9.59 1.18
CA ILE A 175 6.84 -10.44 0.67
C ILE A 175 5.90 -10.89 1.80
N ASN A 176 6.42 -11.06 3.01
CA ASN A 176 5.64 -11.51 4.16
C ASN A 176 4.97 -10.38 4.96
N LEU A 177 5.29 -9.10 4.70
CA LEU A 177 4.67 -7.98 5.41
C LEU A 177 3.13 -7.94 5.31
N PRO A 178 2.48 -8.24 4.16
CA PRO A 178 1.02 -8.30 4.10
C PRO A 178 0.42 -9.33 5.07
N ASN A 179 1.03 -10.50 5.18
CA ASN A 179 0.56 -11.51 6.13
C ASN A 179 0.64 -10.98 7.56
N GLN A 180 1.74 -10.31 7.91
CA GLN A 180 1.96 -9.80 9.25
C GLN A 180 1.07 -8.61 9.62
N TYR A 181 0.79 -7.70 8.67
CA TYR A 181 0.18 -6.41 8.98
C TYR A 181 -1.21 -6.17 8.38
N LEU A 182 -1.62 -6.95 7.36
CA LEU A 182 -2.95 -6.82 6.78
C LEU A 182 -3.86 -7.98 7.15
N PHE A 183 -3.34 -9.21 7.21
CA PHE A 183 -4.17 -10.40 7.27
C PHE A 183 -4.15 -11.10 8.63
N ASN A 184 -3.04 -11.12 9.37
CA ASN A 184 -3.04 -11.66 10.72
C ASN A 184 -3.96 -10.80 11.59
N GLN A 185 -5.00 -11.43 12.12
CA GLN A 185 -5.84 -10.84 13.16
C GLN A 185 -5.23 -11.25 14.51
N ASP A 186 -4.84 -10.27 15.30
CA ASP A 186 -4.68 -10.45 16.74
C ASP A 186 -6.07 -10.51 17.41
#